data_d5fc53b4acc4e87c2997ebb26426a72a
#
_entry.id   d5fc53b4acc4e87c2997ebb26426a72a
#
_cell.length_a   1.000
_cell.length_b   1.000
_cell.length_c   1.000
_cell.angle_alpha   90.00
_cell.angle_beta   90.00
_cell.angle_gamma   90.00
#
_symmetry.space_group_name_H-M   'P 1'
#
loop_
_entity.id
_entity.type
_entity.pdbx_description
1 polymer ?
#
loop_
_entity_poly.entity_id
_entity_poly.type
_entity_poly.pdbx_seq_one_letter_code
_entity_poly.pdbx_strand_id
1 'polypeptide(L)'
;GFGQMYLSQAMASGVIPQIAAVFGTCGGGMAVSSAMADFLFMEEKKGKLFVNSPNALEGNRIETCDTSSAAFQSENTGLVDFTGDEDGILNQIRSLVAILPANNEDDMSYSECSDDLNRVCAGLENCVGASDIALTQISDDGFFLEVKKAYDPSMVTGFIRLNGTTVG
;
A
#
# COMPACT_ATOMS: atom_id res chain seq x y z
N GLY A 1 -24.93 11.32 3.37
CA GLY A 1 -24.92 10.09 2.57
C GLY A 1 -23.63 9.92 1.78
N PHE A 2 -23.45 8.83 1.07
CA PHE A 2 -22.22 8.52 0.32
C PHE A 2 -21.78 9.61 -0.65
N GLY A 3 -22.72 10.31 -1.30
CA GLY A 3 -22.38 11.39 -2.23
C GLY A 3 -21.54 12.52 -1.59
N GLN A 4 -21.86 12.91 -0.35
CA GLN A 4 -21.06 13.90 0.37
C GLN A 4 -19.67 13.37 0.73
N MET A 5 -19.58 12.09 1.11
CA MET A 5 -18.31 11.45 1.42
C MET A 5 -17.41 11.37 0.17
N TYR A 6 -17.95 10.93 -0.96
CA TYR A 6 -17.21 10.89 -2.23
C TYR A 6 -16.75 12.26 -2.70
N LEU A 7 -17.63 13.29 -2.55
CA LEU A 7 -17.24 14.64 -2.86
C LEU A 7 -16.07 15.11 -1.99
N SER A 8 -16.13 14.85 -0.68
CA SER A 8 -15.04 15.21 0.23
C SER A 8 -13.73 14.48 -0.11
N GLN A 9 -13.80 13.19 -0.44
CA GLN A 9 -12.63 12.42 -0.89
C GLN A 9 -12.06 12.96 -2.21
N ALA A 10 -12.92 13.25 -3.18
CA ALA A 10 -12.49 13.81 -4.46
C ALA A 10 -11.83 15.19 -4.28
N MET A 11 -12.36 16.03 -3.40
CA MET A 11 -11.78 17.34 -3.07
C MET A 11 -10.45 17.23 -2.32
N ALA A 12 -10.27 16.18 -1.52
CA ALA A 12 -9.04 15.92 -0.78
C ALA A 12 -7.97 15.23 -1.63
N SER A 13 -8.34 14.63 -2.76
CA SER A 13 -7.42 13.92 -3.65
C SER A 13 -6.35 14.87 -4.21
N GLY A 14 -5.08 14.48 -4.05
CA GLY A 14 -3.93 15.30 -4.40
C GLY A 14 -3.66 16.48 -3.45
N VAL A 15 -4.45 16.62 -2.37
CA VAL A 15 -4.26 17.65 -1.33
C VAL A 15 -3.68 17.03 -0.06
N ILE A 16 -4.25 15.94 0.40
CA ILE A 16 -3.79 15.18 1.56
C ILE A 16 -3.72 13.68 1.22
N PRO A 17 -2.79 12.91 1.79
CA PRO A 17 -2.77 11.46 1.65
C PRO A 17 -4.02 10.83 2.24
N GLN A 18 -4.64 9.91 1.50
CA GLN A 18 -5.83 9.18 1.92
C GLN A 18 -5.50 7.70 2.06
N ILE A 19 -5.69 7.16 3.26
CA ILE A 19 -5.37 5.77 3.58
C ILE A 19 -6.65 5.06 4.04
N ALA A 20 -6.94 3.91 3.46
CA ALA A 20 -8.02 3.03 3.88
C ALA A 20 -7.48 1.71 4.43
N ALA A 21 -8.12 1.19 5.48
CA ALA A 21 -7.81 -0.13 6.04
C ALA A 21 -9.10 -0.93 6.25
N VAL A 22 -9.16 -2.13 5.70
CA VAL A 22 -10.32 -3.01 5.72
C VAL A 22 -10.01 -4.20 6.64
N PHE A 23 -10.55 -4.16 7.87
CA PHE A 23 -10.37 -5.22 8.87
C PHE A 23 -11.53 -6.23 8.91
N GLY A 24 -12.55 -6.03 8.10
CA GLY A 24 -13.73 -6.88 8.04
C GLY A 24 -14.46 -6.72 6.72
N THR A 25 -15.79 -6.84 6.72
CA THR A 25 -16.58 -6.73 5.50
C THR A 25 -16.80 -5.28 5.10
N CYS A 26 -16.29 -4.91 3.94
CA CYS A 26 -16.45 -3.61 3.30
C CYS A 26 -17.19 -3.79 1.97
N GLY A 27 -18.47 -3.46 1.94
CA GLY A 27 -19.34 -3.68 0.78
C GLY A 27 -20.02 -2.43 0.25
N GLY A 28 -20.48 -2.48 -1.01
CA GLY A 28 -21.24 -1.42 -1.64
C GLY A 28 -20.51 -0.08 -1.70
N GLY A 29 -21.17 1.01 -1.30
CA GLY A 29 -20.60 2.35 -1.34
C GLY A 29 -19.34 2.53 -0.49
N MET A 30 -19.19 1.80 0.62
CA MET A 30 -17.96 1.85 1.41
C MET A 30 -16.77 1.26 0.65
N ALA A 31 -16.99 0.21 -0.14
CA ALA A 31 -15.92 -0.36 -0.98
C ALA A 31 -15.45 0.64 -2.04
N VAL A 32 -16.37 1.41 -2.62
CA VAL A 32 -16.01 2.50 -3.55
C VAL A 32 -15.14 3.55 -2.85
N SER A 33 -15.55 3.98 -1.64
CA SER A 33 -14.77 4.93 -0.84
C SER A 33 -13.37 4.39 -0.51
N SER A 34 -13.27 3.13 -0.12
CA SER A 34 -11.96 2.51 0.17
C SER A 34 -11.07 2.44 -1.08
N ALA A 35 -11.65 2.13 -2.24
CA ALA A 35 -10.93 2.07 -3.51
C ALA A 35 -10.52 3.45 -4.07
N MET A 36 -11.12 4.53 -3.58
CA MET A 36 -10.72 5.92 -3.91
C MET A 36 -9.56 6.44 -3.07
N ALA A 37 -9.12 5.73 -2.05
CA ALA A 37 -7.95 6.09 -1.25
C ALA A 37 -6.66 5.91 -2.05
N ASP A 38 -5.62 6.65 -1.68
CA ASP A 38 -4.29 6.53 -2.31
C ASP A 38 -3.61 5.22 -1.93
N PHE A 39 -3.87 4.73 -0.70
CA PHE A 39 -3.36 3.45 -0.19
C PHE A 39 -4.47 2.64 0.46
N LEU A 40 -4.50 1.35 0.14
CA LEU A 40 -5.50 0.42 0.65
C LEU A 40 -4.84 -0.80 1.29
N PHE A 41 -5.18 -1.03 2.57
CA PHE A 41 -4.73 -2.16 3.36
C PHE A 41 -5.89 -3.11 3.66
N MET A 42 -5.66 -4.43 3.61
CA MET A 42 -6.69 -5.42 3.94
C MET A 42 -6.16 -6.47 4.91
N GLU A 43 -6.97 -6.77 5.95
CA GLU A 43 -6.71 -7.91 6.83
C GLU A 43 -6.89 -9.22 6.04
N GLU A 44 -5.92 -10.12 6.14
CA GLU A 44 -5.77 -11.27 5.24
C GLU A 44 -6.88 -12.33 5.36
N LYS A 45 -7.47 -12.51 6.56
CA LYS A 45 -8.44 -13.59 6.85
C LYS A 45 -9.88 -13.10 6.83
N LYS A 46 -10.15 -11.94 7.42
CA LYS A 46 -11.50 -11.37 7.62
C LYS A 46 -11.83 -10.26 6.64
N GLY A 47 -10.81 -9.62 6.05
CA GLY A 47 -10.97 -8.52 5.11
C GLY A 47 -11.75 -8.97 3.87
N LYS A 48 -12.85 -8.27 3.57
CA LYS A 48 -13.66 -8.49 2.38
C LYS A 48 -13.97 -7.16 1.72
N LEU A 49 -13.69 -7.05 0.42
CA LEU A 49 -13.92 -5.84 -0.36
C LEU A 49 -14.73 -6.18 -1.61
N PHE A 50 -15.92 -5.58 -1.77
CA PHE A 50 -16.76 -5.80 -2.94
C PHE A 50 -17.82 -4.71 -3.10
N VAL A 51 -18.15 -4.36 -4.33
CA VAL A 51 -19.34 -3.52 -4.60
C VAL A 51 -20.61 -4.40 -4.56
N ASN A 52 -20.57 -5.52 -5.30
CA ASN A 52 -21.59 -6.56 -5.25
C ASN A 52 -20.98 -7.84 -4.68
N SER A 53 -21.76 -8.56 -3.86
CA SER A 53 -21.31 -9.85 -3.32
C SER A 53 -20.82 -10.77 -4.44
N PRO A 54 -19.73 -11.54 -4.23
CA PRO A 54 -19.29 -12.56 -5.20
C PRO A 54 -20.39 -13.50 -5.65
N ASN A 55 -21.33 -13.85 -4.76
CA ASN A 55 -22.49 -14.70 -5.06
C ASN A 55 -23.57 -14.02 -5.93
N ALA A 56 -23.50 -12.71 -6.12
CA ALA A 56 -24.41 -11.96 -7.01
C ALA A 56 -23.87 -11.87 -8.44
N LEU A 57 -22.64 -12.32 -8.68
CA LEU A 57 -22.03 -12.35 -10.01
C LEU A 57 -22.53 -13.59 -10.77
N GLU A 58 -23.01 -13.39 -12.00
CA GLU A 58 -23.48 -14.47 -12.84
C GLU A 58 -22.36 -15.53 -13.06
N GLY A 59 -22.68 -16.80 -12.79
CA GLY A 59 -21.74 -17.92 -12.95
C GLY A 59 -20.67 -18.01 -11.86
N ASN A 60 -20.67 -17.16 -10.83
CA ASN A 60 -19.74 -17.24 -9.73
C ASN A 60 -20.40 -17.58 -8.39
N ARG A 61 -19.63 -18.23 -7.53
CA ARG A 61 -19.94 -18.47 -6.13
C ARG A 61 -18.69 -18.29 -5.29
N ILE A 62 -18.87 -17.90 -4.03
CA ILE A 62 -17.73 -17.67 -3.09
C ILE A 62 -16.90 -18.95 -2.91
N GLU A 63 -17.52 -20.13 -2.95
CA GLU A 63 -16.83 -21.41 -2.86
C GLU A 63 -15.97 -21.72 -4.11
N THR A 64 -16.30 -21.10 -5.24
CA THR A 64 -15.55 -21.27 -6.50
C THR A 64 -14.42 -20.25 -6.59
N CYS A 65 -14.75 -18.98 -6.37
CA CYS A 65 -13.78 -17.89 -6.38
C CYS A 65 -14.30 -16.75 -5.49
N ASP A 66 -13.65 -16.54 -4.36
CA ASP A 66 -13.97 -15.42 -3.47
C ASP A 66 -13.28 -14.12 -3.96
N THR A 67 -13.91 -13.49 -4.94
CA THR A 67 -13.43 -12.22 -5.51
C THR A 67 -13.41 -11.06 -4.50
N SER A 68 -13.98 -11.25 -3.30
CA SER A 68 -13.96 -10.25 -2.23
C SER A 68 -12.78 -10.40 -1.27
N SER A 69 -12.06 -11.51 -1.34
CA SER A 69 -10.98 -11.83 -0.40
C SER A 69 -9.77 -10.90 -0.55
N ALA A 70 -9.01 -10.72 0.54
CA ALA A 70 -7.79 -9.95 0.50
C ALA A 70 -6.76 -10.51 -0.49
N ALA A 71 -6.64 -11.85 -0.58
CA ALA A 71 -5.78 -12.51 -1.56
C ALA A 71 -6.18 -12.17 -3.00
N PHE A 72 -7.47 -12.32 -3.35
CA PHE A 72 -7.93 -11.97 -4.70
C PHE A 72 -7.70 -10.49 -5.02
N GLN A 73 -8.04 -9.60 -4.09
CA GLN A 73 -7.92 -8.16 -4.31
C GLN A 73 -6.46 -7.70 -4.41
N SER A 74 -5.52 -8.33 -3.71
CA SER A 74 -4.11 -8.00 -3.80
C SER A 74 -3.44 -8.57 -5.06
N GLU A 75 -3.78 -9.80 -5.44
CA GLU A 75 -3.09 -10.51 -6.53
C GLU A 75 -3.66 -10.17 -7.93
N ASN A 76 -4.97 -9.87 -8.02
CA ASN A 76 -5.65 -9.78 -9.31
C ASN A 76 -6.14 -8.37 -9.67
N THR A 77 -6.29 -7.46 -8.72
CA THR A 77 -6.84 -6.12 -9.01
C THR A 77 -5.82 -4.99 -8.92
N GLY A 78 -4.73 -5.19 -8.20
CA GLY A 78 -3.76 -4.14 -7.91
C GLY A 78 -4.28 -3.02 -7.01
N LEU A 79 -5.47 -3.15 -6.42
CA LEU A 79 -6.05 -2.15 -5.51
C LEU A 79 -5.38 -2.15 -4.14
N VAL A 80 -5.00 -3.34 -3.64
CA VAL A 80 -4.50 -3.50 -2.28
C VAL A 80 -3.00 -3.38 -2.24
N ASP A 81 -2.50 -2.47 -1.42
CA ASP A 81 -1.08 -2.19 -1.27
C ASP A 81 -0.39 -3.16 -0.31
N PHE A 82 -1.10 -3.59 0.74
CA PHE A 82 -0.57 -4.52 1.72
C PHE A 82 -1.67 -5.38 2.35
N THR A 83 -1.37 -6.67 2.55
CA THR A 83 -2.22 -7.61 3.29
C THR A 83 -1.45 -8.18 4.47
N GLY A 84 -2.13 -8.41 5.59
CA GLY A 84 -1.54 -8.95 6.79
C GLY A 84 -2.54 -9.04 7.93
N ASP A 85 -2.05 -9.32 9.13
CA ASP A 85 -2.85 -9.23 10.34
C ASP A 85 -3.04 -7.77 10.79
N GLU A 86 -3.88 -7.56 11.79
CA GLU A 86 -4.21 -6.22 12.30
C GLU A 86 -2.96 -5.43 12.73
N ASP A 87 -2.07 -6.05 13.49
CA ASP A 87 -0.86 -5.41 13.99
C ASP A 87 0.12 -5.09 12.85
N GLY A 88 0.27 -5.99 11.90
CA GLY A 88 1.07 -5.80 10.70
C GLY A 88 0.59 -4.61 9.88
N ILE A 89 -0.72 -4.52 9.62
CA ILE A 89 -1.34 -3.40 8.90
C ILE A 89 -1.12 -2.08 9.64
N LEU A 90 -1.36 -2.03 10.94
CA LEU A 90 -1.16 -0.82 11.73
C LEU A 90 0.30 -0.35 11.73
N ASN A 91 1.25 -1.28 11.76
CA ASN A 91 2.67 -0.96 11.68
C ASN A 91 3.05 -0.44 10.29
N GLN A 92 2.54 -1.04 9.22
CA GLN A 92 2.75 -0.55 7.86
C GLN A 92 2.16 0.84 7.64
N ILE A 93 0.95 1.11 8.15
CA ILE A 93 0.34 2.44 8.09
C ILE A 93 1.20 3.46 8.85
N ARG A 94 1.70 3.14 10.04
CA ARG A 94 2.60 4.04 10.78
C ARG A 94 3.88 4.34 9.99
N SER A 95 4.48 3.33 9.38
CA SER A 95 5.67 3.51 8.54
C SER A 95 5.37 4.38 7.33
N LEU A 96 4.22 4.18 6.68
CA LEU A 96 3.79 4.98 5.54
C LEU A 96 3.53 6.45 5.94
N VAL A 97 2.78 6.69 7.00
CA VAL A 97 2.50 8.05 7.50
C VAL A 97 3.77 8.80 7.90
N ALA A 98 4.78 8.08 8.41
CA ALA A 98 6.06 8.67 8.78
C ALA A 98 6.91 9.16 7.60
N ILE A 99 6.58 8.75 6.37
CA ILE A 99 7.34 9.10 5.16
C ILE A 99 6.54 9.96 4.18
N LEU A 100 5.23 10.05 4.33
CA LEU A 100 4.37 10.88 3.47
C LEU A 100 4.37 12.33 3.97
N PRO A 101 4.27 13.32 3.07
CA PRO A 101 4.01 14.70 3.44
C PRO A 101 2.61 14.83 4.03
N ALA A 102 2.39 15.83 4.90
CA ALA A 102 1.08 16.07 5.52
C ALA A 102 0.04 16.57 4.50
N ASN A 103 0.47 17.31 3.50
CA ASN A 103 -0.36 17.84 2.42
C ASN A 103 0.51 18.23 1.20
N ASN A 104 -0.13 18.68 0.14
CA ASN A 104 0.54 19.02 -1.13
C ASN A 104 1.32 20.36 -1.11
N GLU A 105 1.23 21.14 -0.03
CA GLU A 105 2.01 22.36 0.19
C GLU A 105 3.21 22.08 1.11
N ASP A 106 3.27 20.90 1.72
CA ASP A 106 4.34 20.50 2.60
C ASP A 106 5.57 20.04 1.79
N ASP A 107 6.75 20.33 2.31
CA ASP A 107 7.99 19.83 1.71
C ASP A 107 8.05 18.29 1.86
N MET A 108 8.83 17.65 1.00
CA MET A 108 9.08 16.21 1.10
C MET A 108 9.55 15.85 2.51
N SER A 109 8.98 14.79 3.09
CA SER A 109 9.36 14.38 4.43
C SER A 109 10.86 14.11 4.50
N TYR A 110 11.53 14.86 5.37
CA TYR A 110 12.94 14.72 5.65
C TYR A 110 13.11 14.10 7.04
N SER A 111 13.97 13.11 7.13
CA SER A 111 14.39 12.50 8.40
C SER A 111 15.88 12.76 8.59
N GLU A 112 16.31 12.99 9.84
CA GLU A 112 17.74 13.00 10.12
C GLU A 112 18.36 11.68 9.67
N CYS A 113 19.40 11.78 8.83
CA CYS A 113 20.11 10.63 8.31
C CYS A 113 21.45 10.51 9.06
N SER A 114 21.67 9.36 9.70
CA SER A 114 22.94 8.99 10.30
C SER A 114 23.77 8.06 9.41
N ASP A 115 23.26 7.68 8.25
CA ASP A 115 23.93 6.79 7.31
C ASP A 115 25.13 7.49 6.66
N ASP A 116 26.25 6.77 6.51
CA ASP A 116 27.44 7.28 5.85
C ASP A 116 27.22 7.39 4.34
N LEU A 117 27.13 8.60 3.83
CA LEU A 117 26.93 8.88 2.40
C LEU A 117 28.06 8.33 1.51
N ASN A 118 29.22 7.99 2.09
CA ASN A 118 30.35 7.40 1.37
C ASN A 118 30.49 5.89 1.61
N ARG A 119 29.52 5.27 2.28
CA ARG A 119 29.56 3.82 2.48
C ARG A 119 29.51 3.07 1.14
N VAL A 120 30.27 2.01 1.07
CA VAL A 120 30.20 1.09 -0.07
C VAL A 120 28.99 0.17 0.11
N CYS A 121 28.10 0.16 -0.86
CA CYS A 121 27.00 -0.81 -0.90
C CYS A 121 27.54 -2.17 -1.36
N ALA A 122 28.27 -2.83 -0.47
CA ALA A 122 28.86 -4.13 -0.73
C ALA A 122 27.74 -5.16 -0.95
N GLY A 123 27.77 -5.83 -2.09
CA GLY A 123 26.77 -6.85 -2.42
C GLY A 123 25.79 -6.46 -3.51
N LEU A 124 25.79 -5.21 -4.00
CA LEU A 124 24.96 -4.83 -5.14
C LEU A 124 25.23 -5.68 -6.38
N GLU A 125 26.47 -6.08 -6.61
CA GLU A 125 26.84 -6.99 -7.69
C GLU A 125 26.18 -8.37 -7.60
N ASN A 126 25.73 -8.75 -6.40
CA ASN A 126 25.04 -10.04 -6.16
C ASN A 126 23.51 -9.91 -6.20
N CYS A 127 22.97 -8.70 -6.40
CA CYS A 127 21.54 -8.43 -6.39
C CYS A 127 20.88 -8.55 -7.77
N VAL A 128 21.53 -9.20 -8.73
CA VAL A 128 20.95 -9.38 -10.07
C VAL A 128 19.66 -10.19 -9.99
N GLY A 129 18.54 -9.58 -10.38
CA GLY A 129 17.22 -10.18 -10.27
C GLY A 129 16.58 -10.11 -8.88
N ALA A 130 17.20 -9.42 -7.91
CA ALA A 130 16.68 -9.20 -6.54
C ALA A 130 16.61 -7.70 -6.26
N SER A 131 15.66 -7.01 -6.92
CA SER A 131 15.53 -5.54 -6.86
C SER A 131 15.18 -5.03 -5.46
N ASP A 132 14.38 -5.78 -4.69
CA ASP A 132 14.04 -5.49 -3.29
C ASP A 132 15.30 -5.48 -2.40
N ILE A 133 16.21 -6.44 -2.59
CA ILE A 133 17.49 -6.48 -1.87
C ILE A 133 18.36 -5.29 -2.28
N ALA A 134 18.43 -4.98 -3.57
CA ALA A 134 19.20 -3.85 -4.07
C ALA A 134 18.68 -2.52 -3.49
N LEU A 135 17.36 -2.29 -3.48
CA LEU A 135 16.73 -1.11 -2.89
C LEU A 135 17.04 -0.99 -1.39
N THR A 136 16.98 -2.11 -0.65
CA THR A 136 17.35 -2.13 0.77
C THR A 136 18.83 -1.78 0.98
N GLN A 137 19.73 -2.23 0.10
CA GLN A 137 21.17 -1.96 0.20
C GLN A 137 21.53 -0.48 -0.04
N ILE A 138 20.84 0.20 -0.94
CA ILE A 138 21.12 1.60 -1.27
C ILE A 138 20.42 2.58 -0.35
N SER A 139 19.38 2.18 0.34
CA SER A 139 18.53 3.02 1.18
C SER A 139 19.20 3.30 2.53
N ASP A 140 18.89 4.46 3.13
CA ASP A 140 19.33 4.83 4.47
C ASP A 140 18.86 3.78 5.49
N ASP A 141 19.80 3.27 6.29
CA ASP A 141 19.55 2.25 7.33
C ASP A 141 18.77 1.00 6.83
N GLY A 142 18.83 0.74 5.52
CA GLY A 142 18.11 -0.38 4.90
C GLY A 142 16.60 -0.20 4.85
N PHE A 143 16.09 1.03 4.93
CA PHE A 143 14.65 1.31 4.90
C PHE A 143 14.06 1.05 3.51
N PHE A 144 13.12 0.13 3.44
CA PHE A 144 12.32 -0.13 2.25
C PHE A 144 10.88 -0.47 2.64
N LEU A 145 9.92 0.32 2.20
CA LEU A 145 8.49 0.08 2.36
C LEU A 145 7.90 -0.36 1.02
N GLU A 146 7.76 -1.67 0.85
CA GLU A 146 7.22 -2.25 -0.38
C GLU A 146 5.69 -2.15 -0.40
N VAL A 147 5.13 -1.80 -1.56
CA VAL A 147 3.68 -1.77 -1.82
C VAL A 147 3.35 -2.65 -3.03
N LYS A 148 2.13 -3.19 -3.07
CA LYS A 148 1.58 -4.03 -4.17
C LYS A 148 2.41 -5.29 -4.49
N LYS A 149 3.16 -5.80 -3.52
CA LYS A 149 4.03 -6.96 -3.68
C LYS A 149 3.36 -8.19 -4.29
N ALA A 150 2.08 -8.42 -3.94
CA ALA A 150 1.34 -9.59 -4.40
C ALA A 150 0.81 -9.46 -5.83
N TYR A 151 0.70 -8.24 -6.36
CA TYR A 151 0.07 -7.98 -7.65
C TYR A 151 0.94 -8.44 -8.83
N ASP A 152 2.21 -8.08 -8.80
CA ASP A 152 3.17 -8.52 -9.83
C ASP A 152 4.54 -8.78 -9.21
N PRO A 153 4.90 -10.06 -9.01
CA PRO A 153 6.19 -10.42 -8.40
C PRO A 153 7.41 -10.08 -9.28
N SER A 154 7.20 -9.72 -10.55
CA SER A 154 8.29 -9.29 -11.43
C SER A 154 8.62 -7.80 -11.29
N MET A 155 7.74 -7.02 -10.64
CA MET A 155 7.89 -5.59 -10.41
C MET A 155 7.97 -5.30 -8.91
N VAL A 156 8.99 -4.59 -8.50
CA VAL A 156 9.16 -4.12 -7.12
C VAL A 156 8.82 -2.63 -7.07
N THR A 157 7.85 -2.28 -6.24
CA THR A 157 7.39 -0.89 -6.05
C THR A 157 7.36 -0.54 -4.58
N GLY A 158 7.69 0.69 -4.23
CA GLY A 158 7.69 1.11 -2.81
C GLY A 158 8.44 2.41 -2.58
N PHE A 159 8.80 2.63 -1.33
CA PHE A 159 9.48 3.85 -0.87
C PHE A 159 10.80 3.50 -0.18
N ILE A 160 11.84 4.24 -0.51
CA ILE A 160 13.15 4.20 0.15
C ILE A 160 13.49 5.57 0.71
N ARG A 161 14.54 5.65 1.52
CA ARG A 161 15.15 6.93 1.94
C ARG A 161 16.55 7.05 1.39
N LEU A 162 16.88 8.22 0.86
CA LEU A 162 18.21 8.57 0.41
C LEU A 162 18.62 9.90 1.04
N ASN A 163 19.61 9.87 1.92
CA ASN A 163 20.08 11.04 2.67
C ASN A 163 18.93 11.77 3.40
N GLY A 164 18.08 11.02 4.08
CA GLY A 164 16.93 11.52 4.81
C GLY A 164 15.70 11.85 3.96
N THR A 165 15.82 11.86 2.64
CA THR A 165 14.72 12.20 1.73
C THR A 165 14.00 10.93 1.28
N THR A 166 12.65 10.94 1.33
CA THR A 166 11.83 9.85 0.80
C THR A 166 11.79 9.88 -0.72
N VAL A 167 11.98 8.72 -1.34
CA VAL A 167 11.94 8.50 -2.79
C VAL A 167 11.00 7.32 -3.08
N GLY A 168 10.03 7.53 -3.97
CA GLY A 168 9.09 6.53 -4.44
C GLY A 168 9.41 6.05 -5.84
#